data_6315237ecb5665616482309fa55aff90
#
_entry.id   6315237ecb5665616482309fa55aff90
#
_cell.length_a   1.000
_cell.length_b   1.000
_cell.length_c   1.000
_cell.angle_alpha   90.00
_cell.angle_beta   90.00
_cell.angle_gamma   90.00
#
_symmetry.space_group_name_H-M   'P 1'
#
loop_
_entity.id
_entity.type
_entity.pdbx_description
1 polymer ?
#
loop_
_entity_poly.entity_id
_entity_poly.type
_entity_poly.pdbx_seq_one_letter_code
_entity_poly.pdbx_strand_id
1 'polypeptide(L)'
;MTAEAARGPGTRKLALLGALYFVQGMPFGFQATALGAYLRQSGVSLAAVGYAGALSAPWLLKALWAPLVDRTGSMRFGRRKSWIVPLQALLAITCLAAGFAHPEGHLQALLGLVFLMNLFAATQDIAVDALAVALLGSKDLGLGNTAQVVGYKVRF
;
A
#
# COMPACT_ATOMS: atom_id res chain seq x y z
N MET A 1 9.19 -16.51 -34.51
CA MET A 1 9.35 -16.40 -33.04
C MET A 1 10.52 -15.45 -32.81
N THR A 2 10.20 -14.20 -32.50
CA THR A 2 11.19 -13.12 -32.41
C THR A 2 11.98 -13.23 -31.10
N ALA A 3 13.29 -12.94 -31.14
CA ALA A 3 14.24 -12.98 -30.02
C ALA A 3 13.85 -12.09 -28.80
N GLU A 4 12.80 -11.30 -28.92
CA GLU A 4 12.24 -10.45 -27.88
C GLU A 4 11.45 -11.23 -26.80
N ALA A 5 10.96 -12.42 -27.13
CA ALA A 5 10.25 -13.32 -26.20
C ALA A 5 11.16 -14.03 -25.19
N ALA A 6 12.47 -13.93 -25.36
CA ALA A 6 13.47 -14.56 -24.47
C ALA A 6 14.08 -13.63 -23.42
N ARG A 7 13.74 -12.32 -23.45
CA ARG A 7 14.18 -11.37 -22.42
C ARG A 7 13.12 -11.32 -21.32
N GLY A 8 13.47 -11.77 -20.13
CA GLY A 8 12.66 -11.57 -18.91
C GLY A 8 12.31 -10.08 -18.70
N PRO A 9 11.38 -9.77 -17.80
CA PRO A 9 10.96 -8.40 -17.54
C PRO A 9 12.19 -7.58 -17.17
N GLY A 10 12.39 -6.45 -17.86
CA GLY A 10 13.55 -5.61 -17.62
C GLY A 10 13.65 -5.24 -16.13
N THR A 11 14.84 -5.31 -15.56
CA THR A 11 15.16 -5.02 -14.15
C THR A 11 14.48 -3.72 -13.66
N ARG A 12 14.33 -2.74 -14.55
CA ARG A 12 13.65 -1.47 -14.26
C ARG A 12 12.15 -1.64 -13.93
N LYS A 13 11.45 -2.56 -14.60
CA LYS A 13 10.02 -2.84 -14.32
C LYS A 13 9.86 -3.50 -12.96
N LEU A 14 10.71 -4.46 -12.64
CA LEU A 14 10.70 -5.15 -11.36
C LEU A 14 11.09 -4.21 -10.21
N ALA A 15 12.09 -3.36 -10.41
CA ALA A 15 12.48 -2.34 -9.42
C ALA A 15 11.35 -1.33 -9.15
N LEU A 16 10.65 -0.88 -10.20
CA LEU A 16 9.49 0.00 -10.05
C LEU A 16 8.38 -0.66 -9.24
N LEU A 17 8.01 -1.89 -9.58
CA LEU A 17 6.97 -2.63 -8.87
C LEU A 17 7.39 -2.89 -7.41
N GLY A 18 8.63 -3.31 -7.18
CA GLY A 18 9.16 -3.51 -5.83
C GLY A 18 9.11 -2.24 -4.99
N ALA A 19 9.49 -1.09 -5.55
CA ALA A 19 9.40 0.21 -4.87
C ALA A 19 7.94 0.59 -4.53
N LEU A 20 7.00 0.39 -5.45
CA LEU A 20 5.59 0.65 -5.21
C LEU A 20 5.02 -0.24 -4.10
N TYR A 21 5.32 -1.55 -4.14
CA TYR A 21 4.90 -2.48 -3.09
C TYR A 21 5.54 -2.17 -1.74
N PHE A 22 6.81 -1.76 -1.73
CA PHE A 22 7.50 -1.35 -0.50
C PHE A 22 6.79 -0.16 0.16
N VAL A 23 6.58 0.92 -0.60
CA VAL A 23 5.98 2.16 -0.05
C VAL A 23 4.56 1.93 0.44
N GLN A 24 3.70 1.24 -0.31
CA GLN A 24 2.33 0.96 0.13
C GLN A 24 2.25 -0.03 1.28
N GLY A 25 3.28 -0.87 1.45
CA GLY A 25 3.39 -1.80 2.56
C GLY A 25 3.77 -1.13 3.89
N MET A 26 4.45 0.05 3.86
CA MET A 26 4.94 0.72 5.07
C MET A 26 3.86 1.02 6.12
N PRO A 27 2.67 1.56 5.77
CA PRO A 27 1.62 1.82 6.77
C PRO A 27 1.17 0.57 7.49
N PHE A 28 0.98 -0.51 6.77
CA PHE A 28 0.60 -1.80 7.37
C PHE A 28 1.71 -2.33 8.28
N GLY A 29 2.98 -2.23 7.86
CA GLY A 29 4.13 -2.64 8.68
C GLY A 29 4.21 -1.82 9.97
N PHE A 30 4.09 -0.49 9.89
CA PHE A 30 4.05 0.38 11.06
C PHE A 30 2.93 -0.01 12.03
N GLN A 31 1.72 -0.21 11.51
CA GLN A 31 0.57 -0.62 12.33
C GLN A 31 0.80 -1.97 13.00
N ALA A 32 1.34 -2.95 12.29
CA ALA A 32 1.53 -4.30 12.79
C ALA A 32 2.62 -4.41 13.86
N THR A 33 3.64 -3.54 13.80
CA THR A 33 4.84 -3.67 14.65
C THR A 33 4.99 -2.52 15.66
N ALA A 34 4.89 -1.29 15.21
CA ALA A 34 5.25 -0.11 16.01
C ALA A 34 4.06 0.58 16.68
N LEU A 35 2.89 0.65 16.01
CA LEU A 35 1.73 1.39 16.52
C LEU A 35 1.28 0.89 17.90
N GLY A 36 1.18 -0.43 18.10
CA GLY A 36 0.77 -1.01 19.36
C GLY A 36 1.72 -0.67 20.51
N ALA A 37 3.03 -0.75 20.28
CA ALA A 37 4.05 -0.37 21.25
C ALA A 37 3.99 1.13 21.55
N TYR A 38 3.87 1.97 20.54
CA TYR A 38 3.76 3.43 20.67
C TYR A 38 2.53 3.84 21.50
N LEU A 39 1.35 3.28 21.20
CA LEU A 39 0.13 3.54 21.98
C LEU A 39 0.26 3.08 23.44
N ARG A 40 0.90 1.94 23.68
CA ARG A 40 1.14 1.44 25.04
C ARG A 40 2.07 2.35 25.85
N GLN A 41 3.15 2.82 25.24
CA GLN A 41 4.08 3.78 25.89
C GLN A 41 3.41 5.11 26.22
N SER A 42 2.40 5.51 25.41
CA SER A 42 1.59 6.72 25.64
C SER A 42 0.42 6.49 26.62
N GLY A 43 0.40 5.38 27.36
CA GLY A 43 -0.62 5.11 28.41
C GLY A 43 -1.97 4.64 27.90
N VAL A 44 -2.11 4.34 26.59
CA VAL A 44 -3.36 3.83 26.00
C VAL A 44 -3.67 2.42 26.52
N SER A 45 -4.94 2.16 26.86
CA SER A 45 -5.37 0.87 27.40
C SER A 45 -5.13 -0.28 26.41
N LEU A 46 -4.89 -1.48 26.92
CA LEU A 46 -4.67 -2.67 26.10
C LEU A 46 -5.87 -2.99 25.19
N ALA A 47 -7.07 -2.74 25.68
CA ALA A 47 -8.29 -2.92 24.88
C ALA A 47 -8.32 -1.96 23.66
N ALA A 48 -7.96 -0.69 23.85
CA ALA A 48 -7.90 0.28 22.77
C ALA A 48 -6.80 -0.05 21.74
N VAL A 49 -5.65 -0.57 22.21
CA VAL A 49 -4.59 -1.09 21.33
C VAL A 49 -5.09 -2.29 20.52
N GLY A 50 -5.88 -3.18 21.10
CA GLY A 50 -6.51 -4.29 20.39
C GLY A 50 -7.45 -3.81 19.27
N TYR A 51 -8.26 -2.77 19.52
CA TYR A 51 -9.12 -2.18 18.50
C TYR A 51 -8.34 -1.48 17.36
N ALA A 52 -7.11 -1.06 17.61
CA ALA A 52 -6.28 -0.49 16.55
C ALA A 52 -6.00 -1.49 15.41
N GLY A 53 -6.11 -2.80 15.66
CA GLY A 53 -6.07 -3.82 14.61
C GLY A 53 -7.17 -3.67 13.56
N ALA A 54 -8.35 -3.16 13.94
CA ALA A 54 -9.46 -2.91 13.01
C ALA A 54 -9.16 -1.82 11.97
N LEU A 55 -8.13 -1.00 12.19
CA LEU A 55 -7.69 0.02 11.21
C LEU A 55 -7.16 -0.60 9.92
N SER A 56 -6.85 -1.90 9.91
CA SER A 56 -6.50 -2.65 8.70
C SER A 56 -7.71 -3.16 7.90
N ALA A 57 -8.94 -2.89 8.34
CA ALA A 57 -10.17 -3.28 7.63
C ALA A 57 -10.18 -2.92 6.14
N PRO A 58 -9.64 -1.78 5.66
CA PRO A 58 -9.54 -1.49 4.23
C PRO A 58 -8.84 -2.59 3.42
N TRP A 59 -7.83 -3.26 3.98
CA TRP A 59 -7.13 -4.35 3.31
C TRP A 59 -8.01 -5.58 3.10
N LEU A 60 -8.90 -5.86 4.04
CA LEU A 60 -9.86 -6.98 3.95
C LEU A 60 -11.00 -6.64 2.99
N LEU A 61 -11.45 -5.39 3.01
CA LEU A 61 -12.61 -4.94 2.26
C LEU A 61 -12.29 -4.41 0.86
N LYS A 62 -11.01 -4.28 0.47
CA LYS A 62 -10.59 -3.70 -0.82
C LYS A 62 -11.25 -4.35 -2.03
N ALA A 63 -11.64 -5.64 -1.94
CA ALA A 63 -12.34 -6.36 -2.99
C ALA A 63 -13.70 -5.71 -3.36
N LEU A 64 -14.35 -5.00 -2.41
CA LEU A 64 -15.64 -4.35 -2.65
C LEU A 64 -15.54 -3.20 -3.66
N TRP A 65 -14.42 -2.45 -3.66
CA TRP A 65 -14.21 -1.32 -4.57
C TRP A 65 -13.13 -1.57 -5.65
N ALA A 66 -12.49 -2.74 -5.64
CA ALA A 66 -11.54 -3.12 -6.68
C ALA A 66 -12.12 -2.99 -8.11
N PRO A 67 -13.38 -3.43 -8.40
CA PRO A 67 -13.97 -3.24 -9.71
C PRO A 67 -14.11 -1.77 -10.14
N LEU A 68 -14.30 -0.85 -9.17
CA LEU A 68 -14.34 0.58 -9.44
C LEU A 68 -12.98 1.09 -9.90
N VAL A 69 -11.93 0.75 -9.16
CA VAL A 69 -10.54 1.14 -9.49
C VAL A 69 -10.11 0.55 -10.84
N ASP A 70 -10.50 -0.69 -11.12
CA ASP A 70 -10.15 -1.36 -12.38
C ASP A 70 -10.87 -0.79 -13.61
N ARG A 71 -12.10 -0.30 -13.44
CA ARG A 71 -12.92 0.22 -14.55
C ARG A 71 -12.75 1.71 -14.77
N THR A 72 -12.35 2.45 -13.73
CA THR A 72 -12.23 3.91 -13.77
C THR A 72 -10.77 4.34 -13.89
N GLY A 73 -10.56 5.58 -14.28
CA GLY A 73 -9.23 6.16 -14.45
C GLY A 73 -9.10 6.87 -15.79
N SER A 74 -8.26 7.90 -15.83
CA SER A 74 -8.07 8.72 -17.01
C SER A 74 -7.25 8.00 -18.06
N MET A 75 -7.80 7.85 -19.28
CA MET A 75 -7.06 7.31 -20.43
C MET A 75 -5.94 8.25 -20.88
N ARG A 76 -6.06 9.56 -20.61
CA ARG A 76 -5.09 10.59 -21.02
C ARG A 76 -3.75 10.46 -20.29
N PHE A 77 -3.78 10.10 -19.00
CA PHE A 77 -2.57 9.92 -18.18
C PHE A 77 -2.20 8.44 -17.97
N GLY A 78 -2.99 7.54 -18.55
CA GLY A 78 -2.89 6.11 -18.31
C GLY A 78 -3.71 5.69 -17.09
N ARG A 79 -4.68 4.80 -17.31
CA ARG A 79 -5.70 4.40 -16.33
C ARG A 79 -5.13 4.03 -14.96
N ARG A 80 -4.02 3.31 -14.93
CA ARG A 80 -3.36 2.88 -13.68
C ARG A 80 -2.62 4.02 -12.98
N LYS A 81 -1.89 4.84 -13.74
CA LYS A 81 -1.14 5.98 -13.19
C LYS A 81 -2.05 7.03 -12.57
N SER A 82 -3.26 7.21 -13.13
CA SER A 82 -4.24 8.17 -12.61
C SER A 82 -4.76 7.81 -11.21
N TRP A 83 -4.62 6.57 -10.79
CA TRP A 83 -4.90 6.13 -9.43
C TRP A 83 -3.63 6.13 -8.55
N ILE A 84 -2.53 5.58 -9.04
CA ILE A 84 -1.29 5.42 -8.26
C ILE A 84 -0.73 6.77 -7.82
N VAL A 85 -0.63 7.76 -8.73
CA VAL A 85 0.02 9.04 -8.42
C VAL A 85 -0.71 9.84 -7.34
N PRO A 86 -2.03 10.09 -7.43
CA PRO A 86 -2.74 10.82 -6.38
C PRO A 86 -2.80 10.05 -5.07
N LEU A 87 -2.98 8.73 -5.09
CA LEU A 87 -2.99 7.92 -3.88
C LEU A 87 -1.63 7.91 -3.18
N GLN A 88 -0.54 7.88 -3.96
CA GLN A 88 0.83 8.01 -3.43
C GLN A 88 1.05 9.36 -2.73
N ALA A 89 0.56 10.45 -3.33
CA ALA A 89 0.63 11.78 -2.73
C ALA A 89 -0.19 11.86 -1.44
N LEU A 90 -1.43 11.37 -1.46
CA LEU A 90 -2.30 11.31 -0.27
C LEU A 90 -1.70 10.44 0.84
N LEU A 91 -1.11 9.30 0.48
CA LEU A 91 -0.42 8.43 1.43
C LEU A 91 0.77 9.15 2.07
N ALA A 92 1.60 9.85 1.29
CA ALA A 92 2.72 10.61 1.81
C ALA A 92 2.27 11.73 2.75
N ILE A 93 1.23 12.48 2.38
CA ILE A 93 0.66 13.56 3.21
C ILE A 93 0.12 12.99 4.52
N THR A 94 -0.64 11.90 4.49
CA THR A 94 -1.17 11.28 5.72
C THR A 94 -0.07 10.68 6.60
N CYS A 95 0.99 10.11 6.02
CA CYS A 95 2.16 9.67 6.78
C CYS A 95 2.85 10.82 7.50
N LEU A 96 3.07 11.94 6.80
CA LEU A 96 3.66 13.13 7.40
C LEU A 96 2.76 13.68 8.52
N ALA A 97 1.47 13.82 8.27
CA ALA A 97 0.51 14.28 9.27
C ALA A 97 0.49 13.37 10.52
N ALA A 98 0.54 12.05 10.33
CA ALA A 98 0.60 11.09 11.43
C ALA A 98 1.89 11.22 12.26
N GLY A 99 3.02 11.58 11.62
CA GLY A 99 4.28 11.84 12.31
C GLY A 99 4.25 13.02 13.27
N PHE A 100 3.34 13.98 13.06
CA PHE A 100 3.12 15.13 13.94
C PHE A 100 1.99 14.91 14.96
N ALA A 101 1.17 13.87 14.79
CA ALA A 101 0.07 13.57 15.69
C ALA A 101 0.57 12.80 16.91
N HIS A 102 0.46 13.41 18.10
CA HIS A 102 0.80 12.75 19.37
C HIS A 102 -0.45 12.10 19.97
N PRO A 103 -0.34 10.89 20.56
CA PRO A 103 -1.47 10.20 21.22
C PRO A 103 -2.02 10.99 22.40
N GLU A 104 -1.16 11.72 23.09
CA GLU A 104 -1.52 12.55 24.23
C GLU A 104 -2.38 13.75 23.77
N GLY A 105 -3.69 13.60 23.88
CA GLY A 105 -4.69 14.62 23.51
C GLY A 105 -5.26 14.50 22.08
N HIS A 106 -4.64 13.76 21.15
CA HIS A 106 -5.10 13.65 19.76
C HIS A 106 -5.21 12.20 19.27
N LEU A 107 -5.48 11.26 20.16
CA LEU A 107 -5.54 9.83 19.84
C LEU A 107 -6.49 9.52 18.68
N GLN A 108 -7.68 10.13 18.66
CA GLN A 108 -8.67 9.91 17.60
C GLN A 108 -8.15 10.39 16.23
N ALA A 109 -7.45 11.53 16.21
CA ALA A 109 -6.86 12.05 14.98
C ALA A 109 -5.75 11.10 14.47
N LEU A 110 -4.88 10.61 15.35
CA LEU A 110 -3.84 9.64 15.01
C LEU A 110 -4.45 8.35 14.42
N LEU A 111 -5.46 7.77 15.09
CA LEU A 111 -6.14 6.57 14.61
C LEU A 111 -6.84 6.81 13.27
N GLY A 112 -7.47 7.96 13.10
CA GLY A 112 -8.08 8.39 11.83
C GLY A 112 -7.05 8.49 10.69
N LEU A 113 -5.88 9.07 10.94
CA LEU A 113 -4.79 9.15 9.97
C LEU A 113 -4.26 7.75 9.61
N VAL A 114 -4.08 6.87 10.59
CA VAL A 114 -3.65 5.48 10.34
C VAL A 114 -4.69 4.73 9.50
N PHE A 115 -5.99 4.93 9.77
CA PHE A 115 -7.05 4.36 8.93
C PHE A 115 -6.98 4.88 7.48
N LEU A 116 -6.81 6.19 7.28
CA LEU A 116 -6.67 6.79 5.95
C LEU A 116 -5.42 6.26 5.23
N MET A 117 -4.29 6.12 5.93
CA MET A 117 -3.09 5.50 5.36
C MET A 117 -3.38 4.08 4.84
N ASN A 118 -4.07 3.26 5.63
CA ASN A 118 -4.46 1.91 5.21
C ASN A 118 -5.44 1.92 4.03
N LEU A 119 -6.39 2.86 4.01
CA LEU A 119 -7.36 3.01 2.93
C LEU A 119 -6.67 3.38 1.61
N PHE A 120 -5.77 4.38 1.63
CA PHE A 120 -5.02 4.80 0.45
C PHE A 120 -4.06 3.72 -0.02
N ALA A 121 -3.35 3.06 0.90
CA ALA A 121 -2.45 1.97 0.58
C ALA A 121 -3.19 0.76 -0.03
N ALA A 122 -4.30 0.33 0.56
CA ALA A 122 -5.11 -0.78 0.05
C ALA A 122 -5.74 -0.46 -1.33
N THR A 123 -6.15 0.79 -1.56
CA THR A 123 -6.68 1.22 -2.86
C THR A 123 -5.57 1.30 -3.91
N GLN A 124 -4.39 1.81 -3.53
CA GLN A 124 -3.22 1.85 -4.41
C GLN A 124 -2.76 0.44 -4.80
N ASP A 125 -2.81 -0.51 -3.87
CA ASP A 125 -2.45 -1.92 -4.10
C ASP A 125 -3.24 -2.53 -5.25
N ILE A 126 -4.55 -2.27 -5.33
CA ILE A 126 -5.39 -2.70 -6.46
C ILE A 126 -4.83 -2.19 -7.80
N ALA A 127 -4.46 -0.89 -7.87
CA ALA A 127 -3.95 -0.29 -9.08
C ALA A 127 -2.53 -0.79 -9.44
N VAL A 128 -1.70 -1.08 -8.43
CA VAL A 128 -0.34 -1.63 -8.60
C VAL A 128 -0.39 -3.08 -9.05
N ASP A 129 -1.26 -3.91 -8.47
CA ASP A 129 -1.46 -5.29 -8.90
C ASP A 129 -1.89 -5.37 -10.36
N ALA A 130 -2.85 -4.52 -10.72
CA ALA A 130 -3.29 -4.42 -12.09
C ALA A 130 -2.21 -3.86 -13.04
N LEU A 131 -1.30 -2.99 -12.56
CA LEU A 131 -0.13 -2.53 -13.31
C LEU A 131 0.88 -3.67 -13.49
N ALA A 132 1.13 -4.47 -12.45
CA ALA A 132 2.02 -5.60 -12.49
C ALA A 132 1.59 -6.61 -13.56
N VAL A 133 0.30 -6.97 -13.59
CA VAL A 133 -0.27 -7.86 -14.61
C VAL A 133 -0.10 -7.28 -16.02
N ALA A 134 -0.26 -5.96 -16.19
CA ALA A 134 -0.11 -5.31 -17.49
C ALA A 134 1.35 -5.19 -17.97
N LEU A 135 2.31 -5.05 -17.04
CA LEU A 135 3.75 -4.91 -17.36
C LEU A 135 4.46 -6.24 -17.52
N LEU A 136 3.99 -7.27 -16.80
CA LEU A 136 4.55 -8.60 -16.78
C LEU A 136 3.62 -9.49 -17.61
N GLY A 137 4.15 -10.13 -18.65
CA GLY A 137 3.37 -11.15 -19.39
C GLY A 137 3.04 -12.34 -18.47
N SER A 138 2.12 -13.21 -18.89
CA SER A 138 1.67 -14.39 -18.13
C SER A 138 2.81 -15.29 -17.64
N LYS A 139 3.94 -15.31 -18.35
CA LYS A 139 5.14 -16.09 -17.99
C LYS A 139 5.94 -15.49 -16.83
N ASP A 140 5.82 -14.19 -16.61
CA ASP A 140 6.63 -13.42 -15.65
C ASP A 140 5.86 -13.01 -14.39
N LEU A 141 4.59 -13.40 -14.27
CA LEU A 141 3.75 -13.12 -13.08
C LEU A 141 4.36 -13.67 -11.79
N GLY A 142 5.07 -14.80 -11.87
CA GLY A 142 5.81 -15.36 -10.73
C GLY A 142 6.91 -14.40 -10.21
N LEU A 143 7.62 -13.72 -11.11
CA LEU A 143 8.61 -12.70 -10.75
C LEU A 143 7.97 -11.46 -10.16
N GLY A 144 6.77 -11.08 -10.66
CA GLY A 144 5.97 -10.00 -10.07
C GLY A 144 5.56 -10.31 -8.63
N ASN A 145 5.08 -11.53 -8.38
CA ASN A 145 4.75 -12.00 -7.03
C ASN A 145 5.99 -12.02 -6.12
N THR A 146 7.15 -12.43 -6.64
CA THR A 146 8.42 -12.35 -5.89
C THR A 146 8.77 -10.91 -5.54
N ALA A 147 8.65 -9.97 -6.47
CA ALA A 147 8.89 -8.55 -6.22
C ALA A 147 7.94 -7.99 -5.15
N GLN A 148 6.67 -8.41 -5.16
CA GLN A 148 5.68 -8.08 -4.15
C GLN A 148 6.10 -8.61 -2.77
N VAL A 149 6.39 -9.91 -2.67
CA VAL A 149 6.78 -10.55 -1.40
C VAL A 149 8.06 -9.94 -0.83
N VAL A 150 9.07 -9.69 -1.68
CA VAL A 150 10.31 -9.03 -1.27
C VAL A 150 10.03 -7.59 -0.82
N GLY A 151 9.26 -6.82 -1.58
CA GLY A 151 8.87 -5.46 -1.22
C GLY A 151 8.16 -5.39 0.13
N TYR A 152 7.29 -6.34 0.42
CA TYR A 152 6.62 -6.43 1.73
C TYR A 152 7.54 -6.93 2.85
N LYS A 153 8.51 -7.80 2.58
CA LYS A 153 9.38 -8.38 3.63
C LYS A 153 10.59 -7.52 4.00
N VAL A 154 11.11 -6.72 3.09
CA VAL A 154 12.29 -5.85 3.36
C VAL A 154 12.00 -4.77 4.41
N ARG A 155 10.75 -4.57 4.80
CA ARG A 155 10.32 -3.58 5.83
C ARG A 155 10.45 -4.06 7.28
N PHE A 156 10.80 -5.35 7.52
CA PHE A 156 10.98 -5.91 8.86
C PHE A 156 12.45 -5.99 9.23
#